data_e258c6b553839e2ac956c4a97f2c7b41
#
_entry.id   e258c6b553839e2ac956c4a97f2c7b41
#
_cell.length_a   1.000
_cell.length_b   1.000
_cell.length_c   1.000
_cell.angle_alpha   90.00
_cell.angle_beta   90.00
_cell.angle_gamma   90.00
#
_symmetry.space_group_name_H-M   'P 1'
#
loop_
_entity.id
_entity.type
_entity.pdbx_description
1 polymer ?
#
loop_
_entity_poly.entity_id
_entity_poly.type
_entity_poly.pdbx_seq_one_letter_code
_entity_poly.pdbx_strand_id
1 'polypeptide(L)'
;FLKTTALPAMRELGEELSDKYSLSVNIQTHFDREEPAVEFTIHKESLRDFMYGIKTIKREVSEQLIKDGHLPHIRHNVTYEPYTYFFDGRSGYDVQYMDRRELIADILKQYERYLNLLTDVGQELMSHQQTELAE
;
A
#
# COMPACT_ATOMS: atom_id res chain seq x y z
N PHE A 1 11.45 -8.96 -2.49
CA PHE A 1 10.81 -7.68 -2.87
C PHE A 1 10.83 -6.67 -1.73
N LEU A 2 10.39 -7.04 -0.54
CA LEU A 2 10.28 -6.10 0.58
C LEU A 2 11.62 -5.45 0.94
N LYS A 3 12.68 -6.22 1.08
CA LYS A 3 14.00 -5.71 1.47
C LYS A 3 14.78 -5.09 0.31
N THR A 4 14.57 -5.57 -0.91
CA THR A 4 15.36 -5.18 -2.09
C THR A 4 14.74 -4.09 -2.93
N THR A 5 13.42 -3.93 -2.90
CA THR A 5 12.69 -2.94 -3.70
C THR A 5 11.84 -2.01 -2.85
N ALA A 6 10.95 -2.56 -2.02
CA ALA A 6 10.00 -1.74 -1.27
C ALA A 6 10.67 -0.86 -0.22
N LEU A 7 11.49 -1.43 0.64
CA LEU A 7 12.13 -0.68 1.72
C LEU A 7 13.09 0.40 1.18
N PRO A 8 13.96 0.11 0.19
CA PRO A 8 14.79 1.16 -0.41
C PRO A 8 13.97 2.27 -1.07
N ALA A 9 12.88 1.94 -1.77
CA ALA A 9 11.99 2.93 -2.38
C ALA A 9 11.34 3.84 -1.33
N MET A 10 10.84 3.26 -0.25
CA MET A 10 10.22 4.00 0.85
C MET A 10 11.22 4.91 1.57
N ARG A 11 12.45 4.46 1.78
CA ARG A 11 13.50 5.27 2.39
C ARG A 11 13.88 6.46 1.51
N GLU A 12 14.05 6.24 0.22
CA GLU A 12 14.35 7.31 -0.73
C GLU A 12 13.24 8.35 -0.77
N LEU A 13 11.99 7.93 -0.89
CA LEU A 13 10.84 8.81 -0.90
C LEU A 13 10.68 9.53 0.45
N GLY A 14 10.86 8.84 1.56
CA GLY A 14 10.76 9.40 2.89
C GLY A 14 11.77 10.51 3.14
N GLU A 15 13.01 10.33 2.72
CA GLU A 15 14.06 11.36 2.81
C GLU A 15 13.70 12.59 1.97
N GLU A 16 13.23 12.39 0.76
CA GLU A 16 12.84 13.48 -0.13
C GLU A 16 11.66 14.28 0.43
N LEU A 17 10.63 13.60 0.93
CA LEU A 17 9.45 14.26 1.50
C LEU A 17 9.79 15.01 2.79
N SER A 18 10.65 14.45 3.63
CA SER A 18 11.10 15.11 4.86
C SER A 18 11.94 16.35 4.56
N ASP A 19 12.89 16.23 3.64
CA ASP A 19 13.87 17.29 3.36
C ASP A 19 13.26 18.43 2.56
N LYS A 20 12.50 18.12 1.51
CA LYS A 20 11.95 19.15 0.60
C LYS A 20 10.59 19.71 1.02
N TYR A 21 9.77 18.91 1.68
CA TYR A 21 8.38 19.27 1.99
C TYR A 21 8.09 19.31 3.47
N SER A 22 9.07 19.03 4.33
CA SER A 22 8.94 19.04 5.79
C SER A 22 7.81 18.14 6.29
N LEU A 23 7.53 17.06 5.59
CA LEU A 23 6.53 16.08 6.01
C LEU A 23 7.11 15.10 7.03
N SER A 24 6.31 14.70 7.99
CA SER A 24 6.68 13.67 8.95
C SER A 24 6.41 12.29 8.35
N VAL A 25 7.48 11.55 8.09
CA VAL A 25 7.42 10.22 7.48
C VAL A 25 7.94 9.19 8.46
N ASN A 26 7.22 8.08 8.59
CA ASN A 26 7.64 6.94 9.39
C ASN A 26 7.60 5.68 8.55
N ILE A 27 8.64 4.86 8.64
CA ILE A 27 8.74 3.58 7.95
C ILE A 27 8.87 2.50 9.01
N GLN A 28 7.92 1.55 9.02
CA GLN A 28 7.94 0.41 9.93
C GLN A 28 8.13 -0.89 9.17
N THR A 29 8.93 -1.78 9.72
CA THR A 29 9.17 -3.10 9.17
C THR A 29 8.63 -4.16 10.13
N HIS A 30 7.97 -5.17 9.56
CA HIS A 30 7.37 -6.28 10.31
C HIS A 30 7.79 -7.60 9.68
N PHE A 31 9.11 -7.88 9.70
CA PHE A 31 9.66 -9.07 9.04
C PHE A 31 9.49 -10.35 9.87
N ASP A 32 9.16 -10.21 11.15
CA ASP A 32 8.93 -11.32 12.08
C ASP A 32 7.50 -11.87 12.08
N ARG A 33 6.62 -11.27 11.29
CA ARG A 33 5.22 -11.72 11.15
C ARG A 33 5.12 -12.89 10.18
N GLU A 34 4.05 -13.68 10.29
CA GLU A 34 3.72 -14.75 9.34
C GLU A 34 3.59 -14.18 7.91
N GLU A 35 2.95 -13.03 7.78
CA GLU A 35 2.95 -12.23 6.56
C GLU A 35 3.88 -11.03 6.75
N PRO A 36 5.17 -11.13 6.36
CA PRO A 36 6.09 -9.99 6.50
C PRO A 36 5.57 -8.76 5.78
N ALA A 37 5.78 -7.60 6.38
CA ALA A 37 5.24 -6.34 5.86
C ALA A 37 6.22 -5.18 6.06
N VAL A 38 6.06 -4.15 5.22
CA VAL A 38 6.66 -2.83 5.39
C VAL A 38 5.56 -1.79 5.27
N GLU A 39 5.60 -0.75 6.10
CA GLU A 39 4.59 0.29 6.15
C GLU A 39 5.23 1.67 6.02
N PHE A 40 4.71 2.46 5.11
CA PHE A 40 5.12 3.85 4.87
C PHE A 40 3.98 4.76 5.32
N THR A 41 4.23 5.61 6.31
CA THR A 41 3.21 6.47 6.91
C THR A 41 3.62 7.92 6.78
N ILE A 42 2.69 8.76 6.32
CA ILE A 42 2.86 10.22 6.31
C ILE A 42 1.91 10.79 7.35
N HIS A 43 2.46 11.51 8.32
CA HIS A 43 1.70 12.21 9.35
C HIS A 43 1.67 13.70 9.04
N LYS A 44 0.47 14.27 9.01
CA LYS A 44 0.26 15.71 8.84
C LYS A 44 -0.72 16.17 9.91
N GLU A 45 -0.39 17.26 10.61
CA GLU A 45 -1.22 17.79 11.70
C GLU A 45 -2.68 17.99 11.26
N SER A 46 -3.59 17.65 12.17
CA SER A 46 -5.04 17.75 11.99
C SER A 46 -5.65 16.83 10.94
N LEU A 47 -4.87 15.97 10.32
CA LEU A 47 -5.34 14.98 9.35
C LEU A 47 -5.07 13.57 9.87
N ARG A 48 -5.88 12.63 9.40
CA ARG A 48 -5.64 11.21 9.59
C ARG A 48 -4.34 10.82 8.88
N ASP A 49 -3.56 9.93 9.48
CA ASP A 49 -2.33 9.46 8.86
C ASP A 49 -2.62 8.73 7.56
N PHE A 50 -1.82 9.01 6.54
CA PHE A 50 -1.77 8.22 5.33
C PHE A 50 -0.82 7.05 5.53
N MET A 51 -1.26 5.83 5.18
CA MET A 51 -0.40 4.66 5.26
C MET A 51 -0.47 3.86 3.96
N TYR A 52 0.70 3.52 3.44
CA TYR A 52 0.88 2.64 2.30
C TYR A 52 1.69 1.44 2.79
N GLY A 53 1.05 0.30 2.90
CA GLY A 53 1.69 -0.93 3.35
C GLY A 53 1.85 -1.93 2.22
N ILE A 54 2.87 -2.76 2.31
CA ILE A 54 3.07 -3.91 1.43
C ILE A 54 3.34 -5.12 2.30
N LYS A 55 2.54 -6.16 2.15
CA LYS A 55 2.73 -7.43 2.85
C LYS A 55 2.95 -8.56 1.85
N THR A 56 3.73 -9.55 2.26
CA THR A 56 3.94 -10.76 1.46
C THR A 56 2.84 -11.75 1.78
N ILE A 57 2.00 -12.05 0.79
CA ILE A 57 0.92 -13.02 0.91
C ILE A 57 1.39 -14.35 0.37
N LYS A 58 1.16 -15.40 1.15
CA LYS A 58 1.40 -16.77 0.73
C LYS A 58 0.16 -17.27 0.00
N ARG A 59 0.32 -17.70 -1.24
CA ARG A 59 -0.76 -18.29 -2.04
C ARG A 59 -0.43 -19.72 -2.37
N GLU A 60 -1.34 -20.62 -2.05
CA GLU A 60 -1.25 -22.04 -2.39
C GLU A 60 -2.17 -22.33 -3.56
N VAL A 61 -1.60 -22.88 -4.64
CA VAL A 61 -2.35 -23.29 -5.83
C VAL A 61 -2.14 -24.78 -6.04
N SER A 62 -3.25 -25.51 -6.15
CA SER A 62 -3.24 -26.93 -6.47
C SER A 62 -3.63 -27.10 -7.93
N GLU A 63 -2.76 -27.71 -8.72
CA GLU A 63 -3.00 -28.01 -10.12
C GLU A 63 -3.12 -29.52 -10.32
N GLN A 64 -4.17 -29.93 -11.02
CA GLN A 64 -4.33 -31.31 -11.45
C GLN A 64 -3.66 -31.48 -12.81
N LEU A 65 -2.60 -32.27 -12.83
CA LEU A 65 -1.85 -32.60 -14.05
C LEU A 65 -2.22 -33.99 -14.51
N ILE A 66 -2.68 -34.12 -15.75
CA ILE A 66 -2.96 -35.39 -16.39
C ILE A 66 -1.98 -35.57 -17.54
N LYS A 67 -1.12 -36.57 -17.44
CA LYS A 67 -0.27 -37.01 -18.56
C LYS A 67 -0.90 -38.21 -19.26
N ASP A 68 -0.73 -38.32 -20.54
CA ASP A 68 -1.28 -39.40 -21.37
C ASP A 68 -1.01 -40.78 -20.73
N GLY A 69 -2.07 -41.52 -20.46
CA GLY A 69 -2.01 -42.86 -19.91
C GLY A 69 -1.67 -43.01 -18.45
N HIS A 70 -1.55 -41.89 -17.70
CA HIS A 70 -1.25 -41.89 -16.25
C HIS A 70 -2.41 -41.39 -15.43
N LEU A 71 -2.43 -41.81 -14.14
CA LEU A 71 -3.40 -41.30 -13.17
C LEU A 71 -3.18 -39.79 -12.94
N PRO A 72 -4.25 -39.05 -12.60
CA PRO A 72 -4.15 -37.63 -12.27
C PRO A 72 -3.11 -37.40 -11.18
N HIS A 73 -2.25 -36.42 -11.38
CA HIS A 73 -1.23 -36.02 -10.43
C HIS A 73 -1.54 -34.62 -9.92
N ILE A 74 -1.59 -34.46 -8.60
CA ILE A 74 -1.84 -33.15 -7.98
C ILE A 74 -0.51 -32.49 -7.67
N ARG A 75 -0.30 -31.31 -8.25
CA ARG A 75 0.88 -30.48 -7.99
C ARG A 75 0.48 -29.32 -7.08
N HIS A 76 1.17 -29.20 -5.95
CA HIS A 76 1.01 -28.08 -5.04
C HIS A 76 2.11 -27.05 -5.30
N ASN A 77 1.70 -25.83 -5.68
CA ASN A 77 2.61 -24.71 -5.84
C ASN A 77 2.35 -23.68 -4.76
N VAL A 78 3.43 -23.19 -4.16
CA VAL A 78 3.36 -22.10 -3.17
C VAL A 78 4.02 -20.88 -3.80
N THR A 79 3.29 -19.79 -3.89
CA THR A 79 3.82 -18.50 -4.34
C THR A 79 3.73 -17.48 -3.23
N TYR A 80 4.68 -16.56 -3.20
CA TYR A 80 4.70 -15.42 -2.28
C TYR A 80 4.58 -14.16 -3.09
N GLU A 81 3.52 -13.39 -2.86
CA GLU A 81 3.20 -12.21 -3.64
C GLU A 81 3.14 -10.96 -2.76
N PRO A 82 3.78 -9.85 -3.15
CA PRO A 82 3.70 -8.60 -2.41
C PRO A 82 2.41 -7.86 -2.78
N TYR A 83 1.55 -7.66 -1.79
CA TYR A 83 0.28 -6.95 -1.94
C TYR A 83 0.24 -5.69 -1.09
N THR A 84 -0.29 -4.61 -1.66
CA THR A 84 -0.53 -3.38 -0.90
C THR A 84 -1.70 -3.53 0.06
N TYR A 85 -1.70 -2.73 1.13
CA TYR A 85 -2.84 -2.58 2.04
C TYR A 85 -2.88 -1.17 2.61
N PHE A 86 -4.08 -0.71 2.94
CA PHE A 86 -4.35 0.65 3.38
C PHE A 86 -5.27 0.63 4.61
N PHE A 87 -5.13 1.62 5.52
CA PHE A 87 -6.00 1.71 6.69
C PHE A 87 -7.41 2.23 6.37
N ASP A 88 -7.58 2.88 5.22
CA ASP A 88 -8.85 3.47 4.81
C ASP A 88 -9.81 2.48 4.13
N GLY A 89 -9.47 1.21 4.10
CA GLY A 89 -10.32 0.15 3.55
C GLY A 89 -10.27 0.01 2.03
N ARG A 90 -9.42 0.75 1.34
CA ARG A 90 -9.22 0.54 -0.09
C ARG A 90 -8.65 -0.84 -0.35
N SER A 91 -9.06 -1.45 -1.46
CA SER A 91 -8.57 -2.76 -1.88
C SER A 91 -7.09 -2.69 -2.25
N GLY A 92 -6.33 -3.69 -1.79
CA GLY A 92 -4.95 -3.84 -2.16
C GLY A 92 -4.78 -4.47 -3.54
N TYR A 93 -3.56 -4.42 -4.04
CA TYR A 93 -3.19 -4.98 -5.34
C TYR A 93 -1.74 -5.48 -5.32
N ASP A 94 -1.43 -6.33 -6.27
CA ASP A 94 -0.10 -6.92 -6.44
C ASP A 94 0.87 -5.88 -7.01
N VAL A 95 2.06 -5.79 -6.41
CA VAL A 95 3.11 -4.84 -6.82
C VAL A 95 4.43 -5.55 -7.20
N GLN A 96 4.41 -6.87 -7.39
CA GLN A 96 5.63 -7.66 -7.60
C GLN A 96 6.44 -7.26 -8.84
N TYR A 97 5.81 -6.68 -9.85
CA TYR A 97 6.48 -6.27 -11.09
C TYR A 97 6.90 -4.81 -11.09
N MET A 98 6.65 -4.08 -10.03
CA MET A 98 7.08 -2.70 -9.90
C MET A 98 8.55 -2.61 -9.54
N ASP A 99 9.29 -1.75 -10.23
CA ASP A 99 10.63 -1.35 -9.82
C ASP A 99 10.55 -0.24 -8.77
N ARG A 100 11.70 0.23 -8.29
CA ARG A 100 11.78 1.27 -7.28
C ARG A 100 11.05 2.55 -7.71
N ARG A 101 11.23 2.99 -8.95
CA ARG A 101 10.62 4.21 -9.49
C ARG A 101 9.11 4.10 -9.60
N GLU A 102 8.64 2.97 -10.10
CA GLU A 102 7.22 2.70 -10.24
C GLU A 102 6.54 2.63 -8.88
N LEU A 103 7.20 2.05 -7.89
CA LEU A 103 6.68 1.97 -6.54
C LEU A 103 6.60 3.35 -5.88
N ILE A 104 7.62 4.18 -6.03
CA ILE A 104 7.60 5.57 -5.55
C ILE A 104 6.45 6.34 -6.21
N ALA A 105 6.28 6.21 -7.51
CA ALA A 105 5.19 6.86 -8.25
C ALA A 105 3.82 6.38 -7.76
N ASP A 106 3.68 5.09 -7.45
CA ASP A 106 2.43 4.54 -6.94
C ASP A 106 2.10 5.05 -5.54
N ILE A 107 3.09 5.12 -4.65
CA ILE A 107 2.90 5.69 -3.30
C ILE A 107 2.43 7.15 -3.41
N LEU A 108 3.07 7.95 -4.24
CA LEU A 108 2.69 9.36 -4.46
C LEU A 108 1.28 9.49 -5.04
N LYS A 109 0.93 8.62 -5.98
CA LYS A 109 -0.42 8.59 -6.56
C LYS A 109 -1.49 8.29 -5.51
N GLN A 110 -1.24 7.33 -4.63
CA GLN A 110 -2.15 6.98 -3.57
C GLN A 110 -2.24 8.08 -2.51
N TYR A 111 -1.14 8.75 -2.22
CA TYR A 111 -1.14 9.89 -1.31
C TYR A 111 -1.95 11.06 -1.90
N GLU A 112 -1.79 11.36 -3.18
CA GLU A 112 -2.57 12.39 -3.88
C GLU A 112 -4.06 12.08 -3.82
N ARG A 113 -4.46 10.85 -4.07
CA ARG A 113 -5.86 10.40 -3.95
C ARG A 113 -6.40 10.60 -2.53
N TYR A 114 -5.60 10.26 -1.54
CA TYR A 114 -5.95 10.45 -0.13
C TYR A 114 -6.18 11.93 0.20
N LEU A 115 -5.30 12.82 -0.25
CA LEU A 115 -5.46 14.27 -0.04
C LEU A 115 -6.70 14.82 -0.75
N ASN A 116 -6.98 14.39 -1.96
CA ASN A 116 -8.17 14.81 -2.70
C ASN A 116 -9.45 14.38 -1.99
N LEU A 117 -9.50 13.17 -1.48
CA LEU A 117 -10.64 12.65 -0.71
C LEU A 117 -10.89 13.48 0.55
N LEU A 118 -9.85 13.83 1.28
CA LEU A 118 -9.97 14.68 2.48
C LEU A 118 -10.46 16.08 2.13
N THR A 119 -9.98 16.64 1.03
CA THR A 119 -10.40 17.97 0.56
C THR A 119 -11.88 17.97 0.20
N ASP A 120 -12.36 16.96 -0.51
CA ASP A 120 -13.77 16.82 -0.88
C ASP A 120 -14.67 16.72 0.36
N VAL A 121 -14.30 15.88 1.33
CA VAL A 121 -15.03 15.76 2.60
C VAL A 121 -15.01 17.08 3.36
N GLY A 122 -13.87 17.77 3.41
CA GLY A 122 -13.75 19.07 4.05
C GLY A 122 -14.65 20.12 3.40
N GLN A 123 -14.74 20.13 2.08
CA GLN A 123 -15.63 21.04 1.34
C GLN A 123 -17.12 20.75 1.60
N GLU A 124 -17.50 19.49 1.65
CA GLU A 124 -18.86 19.10 1.99
C GLU A 124 -19.25 19.55 3.40
N LEU A 125 -18.38 19.35 4.39
CA LEU A 125 -18.62 19.79 5.75
C LEU A 125 -18.75 21.31 5.85
N MET A 126 -17.91 22.06 5.16
CA MET A 126 -17.97 23.51 5.12
C MET A 126 -19.25 24.01 4.46
N SER A 127 -19.71 23.36 3.39
CA SER A 127 -20.96 23.68 2.72
C SER A 127 -22.16 23.48 3.65
N HIS A 128 -22.21 22.41 4.42
CA HIS A 128 -23.24 22.15 5.41
C HIS A 128 -23.25 23.22 6.51
N GLN A 129 -22.10 23.59 7.03
CA GLN A 129 -22.00 24.64 8.07
C GLN A 129 -22.49 25.99 7.54
N GLN A 130 -22.16 26.36 6.30
CA GLN A 130 -22.63 27.59 5.68
C GLN A 130 -24.15 27.60 5.50
N THR A 131 -24.73 26.48 5.13
CA THR A 131 -26.18 26.33 4.99
C THR A 131 -26.88 26.50 6.33
N GLU A 132 -26.38 25.91 7.41
CA GLU A 132 -26.92 26.05 8.74
C GLU A 132 -26.82 27.49 9.27
N LEU A 133 -25.74 28.18 8.98
CA LEU A 133 -25.54 29.58 9.40
C LEU A 133 -26.40 30.57 8.61
N ALA A 134 -26.83 30.19 7.41
CA ALA A 134 -27.70 31.03 6.57
C ALA A 134 -29.19 30.95 6.94
N GLU A 135 -29.59 29.97 7.71
CA GLU A 135 -30.92 29.83 8.27
C GLU A 135 -31.06 30.63 9.54
#